data_73bf005706406b21e5c1afe5b92611b1
#
_entry.id   73bf005706406b21e5c1afe5b92611b1
#
_cell.length_a   1.000
_cell.length_b   1.000
_cell.length_c   1.000
_cell.angle_alpha   90.00
_cell.angle_beta   90.00
_cell.angle_gamma   90.00
#
_symmetry.space_group_name_H-M   'P 1'
#
loop_
_entity.id
_entity.type
_entity.pdbx_description
1 polymer ?
#
loop_
_entity_poly.entity_id
_entity_poly.type
_entity_poly.pdbx_seq_one_letter_code
_entity_poly.pdbx_strand_id
1 'polypeptide(L)'
;MLKATAAELTSLAPGTAADRFRDMQSGKLVSKGEPGRYGGVVMTDSDRVNTLLGFTFDPARGESRVANVKRIRRFELSSATYNPLRTKLSPEDSARAAFQFVERLGIKFDDLGTALDGIVGSMRTSAFPDWEAENPADIVVDFHGDRSVTVMIDRPRTNNSAVFIFEPKKAPSIAAIERITRLHRIVFEKLAANETAPDQG
;
A
#
# COMPACT_ATOMS: atom_id res chain seq x y z
N MET A 1 7.21 -12.75 11.98
CA MET A 1 5.78 -12.43 11.87
C MET A 1 5.45 -11.76 10.53
N LEU A 2 5.94 -10.57 10.18
CA LEU A 2 5.65 -9.88 8.89
C LEU A 2 5.80 -10.77 7.63
N LYS A 3 6.93 -11.52 7.51
CA LYS A 3 7.15 -12.43 6.39
C LYS A 3 6.04 -13.49 6.24
N ALA A 4 5.60 -14.09 7.34
CA ALA A 4 4.56 -15.11 7.33
C ALA A 4 3.20 -14.52 6.91
N THR A 5 2.82 -13.38 7.47
CA THR A 5 1.58 -12.68 7.12
C THR A 5 1.58 -12.25 5.65
N ALA A 6 2.67 -11.66 5.15
CA ALA A 6 2.74 -11.27 3.75
C ALA A 6 2.73 -12.50 2.80
N ALA A 7 3.34 -13.62 3.20
CA ALA A 7 3.29 -14.87 2.44
C ALA A 7 1.87 -15.43 2.37
N GLU A 8 1.15 -15.43 3.49
CA GLU A 8 -0.27 -15.83 3.55
C GLU A 8 -1.14 -14.96 2.65
N LEU A 9 -1.02 -13.62 2.78
CA LEU A 9 -1.80 -12.66 1.99
C LEU A 9 -1.55 -12.77 0.48
N THR A 10 -0.36 -13.20 0.08
CA THR A 10 0.04 -13.34 -1.34
C THR A 10 0.04 -14.79 -1.83
N SER A 11 -0.37 -15.74 -0.99
CA SER A 11 -0.39 -17.18 -1.29
C SER A 11 0.97 -17.73 -1.76
N LEU A 12 2.07 -17.19 -1.23
CA LEU A 12 3.41 -17.63 -1.57
C LEU A 12 3.84 -18.85 -0.75
N ALA A 13 4.50 -19.80 -1.42
CA ALA A 13 5.14 -20.92 -0.74
C ALA A 13 6.23 -20.41 0.24
N PRO A 14 6.38 -21.04 1.44
CA PRO A 14 7.29 -20.57 2.48
C PRO A 14 8.75 -20.36 2.02
N GLY A 15 9.28 -21.22 1.16
CA GLY A 15 10.62 -21.10 0.60
C GLY A 15 10.76 -19.85 -0.27
N THR A 16 9.82 -19.66 -1.21
CA THR A 16 9.78 -18.47 -2.06
C THR A 16 9.65 -17.19 -1.24
N ALA A 17 8.80 -17.20 -0.20
CA ALA A 17 8.64 -16.06 0.69
C ALA A 17 9.93 -15.75 1.45
N ALA A 18 10.67 -16.77 1.89
CA ALA A 18 11.94 -16.58 2.57
C ALA A 18 13.01 -15.95 1.66
N ASP A 19 13.09 -16.41 0.41
CA ASP A 19 14.04 -15.86 -0.57
C ASP A 19 13.69 -14.41 -0.93
N ARG A 20 12.41 -14.14 -1.23
CA ARG A 20 11.94 -12.77 -1.51
C ARG A 20 12.24 -11.83 -0.34
N PHE A 21 11.97 -12.26 0.89
CA PHE A 21 12.24 -11.45 2.08
C PHE A 21 13.74 -11.16 2.26
N ARG A 22 14.59 -12.17 2.02
CA ARG A 22 16.06 -12.02 2.06
C ARG A 22 16.56 -11.03 1.02
N ASP A 23 16.01 -11.07 -0.21
CA ASP A 23 16.33 -10.11 -1.27
C ASP A 23 16.01 -8.67 -0.82
N MET A 24 14.82 -8.47 -0.23
CA MET A 24 14.38 -7.16 0.26
C MET A 24 15.27 -6.63 1.39
N GLN A 25 15.67 -7.51 2.33
CA GLN A 25 16.60 -7.16 3.40
C GLN A 25 18.00 -6.85 2.87
N SER A 26 18.49 -7.62 1.89
CA SER A 26 19.78 -7.38 1.26
C SER A 26 19.82 -6.06 0.49
N GLY A 27 18.69 -5.70 -0.13
CA GLY A 27 18.49 -4.42 -0.80
C GLY A 27 18.16 -3.24 0.11
N LYS A 28 18.16 -3.42 1.43
CA LYS A 28 17.87 -2.39 2.45
C LYS A 28 16.46 -1.79 2.30
N LEU A 29 15.51 -2.56 1.78
CA LEU A 29 14.10 -2.17 1.69
C LEU A 29 13.29 -2.64 2.89
N VAL A 30 13.79 -3.63 3.61
CA VAL A 30 13.22 -4.14 4.86
C VAL A 30 14.31 -4.19 5.90
N SER A 31 14.00 -3.74 7.10
CA SER A 31 14.94 -3.69 8.21
C SER A 31 15.46 -5.08 8.56
N LYS A 32 16.76 -5.16 8.88
CA LYS A 32 17.39 -6.36 9.42
C LYS A 32 17.40 -6.28 10.92
N GLY A 33 16.97 -7.35 11.60
CA GLY A 33 17.21 -7.52 13.02
C GLY A 33 18.69 -7.63 13.31
N GLU A 34 19.16 -7.00 14.37
CA GLU A 34 20.47 -7.32 14.89
C GLU A 34 20.44 -8.75 15.46
N PRO A 35 21.40 -9.61 15.12
CA PRO A 35 21.50 -10.92 15.74
C PRO A 35 21.93 -10.74 17.19
N GLY A 36 21.08 -11.05 18.11
CA GLY A 36 21.44 -11.15 19.51
C GLY A 36 20.54 -10.36 20.48
N ARG A 37 20.09 -11.07 21.49
CA ARG A 37 19.41 -10.62 22.71
C ARG A 37 18.10 -9.85 22.54
N TYR A 38 16.99 -10.58 22.72
CA TYR A 38 15.70 -10.05 23.20
C TYR A 38 15.17 -8.80 22.47
N GLY A 39 14.85 -8.89 21.22
CA GLY A 39 14.22 -7.79 20.53
C GLY A 39 13.96 -8.09 19.08
N GLY A 40 12.75 -8.42 18.75
CA GLY A 40 12.30 -8.41 17.36
C GLY A 40 12.46 -7.00 16.79
N VAL A 41 12.91 -6.89 15.53
CA VAL A 41 12.96 -5.59 14.85
C VAL A 41 11.56 -5.03 14.78
N VAL A 42 11.37 -3.83 15.29
CA VAL A 42 10.13 -3.08 15.07
C VAL A 42 10.08 -2.73 13.58
N MET A 43 9.17 -3.37 12.86
CA MET A 43 8.98 -3.13 11.44
C MET A 43 8.28 -1.79 11.22
N THR A 44 8.88 -0.96 10.41
CA THR A 44 8.27 0.32 9.99
C THR A 44 7.10 0.08 9.02
N ASP A 45 6.28 1.09 8.80
CA ASP A 45 5.19 0.99 7.81
C ASP A 45 5.78 0.79 6.40
N SER A 46 6.91 1.43 6.10
CA SER A 46 7.66 1.18 4.86
C SER A 46 8.15 -0.27 4.72
N ASP A 47 8.62 -0.91 5.79
CA ASP A 47 9.01 -2.33 5.76
C ASP A 47 7.82 -3.22 5.38
N ARG A 48 6.64 -2.92 5.93
CA ARG A 48 5.39 -3.65 5.69
C ARG A 48 4.96 -3.51 4.23
N VAL A 49 4.91 -2.27 3.73
CA VAL A 49 4.56 -1.97 2.33
C VAL A 49 5.58 -2.58 1.37
N ASN A 50 6.88 -2.43 1.63
CA ASN A 50 7.93 -3.01 0.80
C ASN A 50 7.80 -4.53 0.71
N THR A 51 7.54 -5.19 1.85
CA THR A 51 7.33 -6.65 1.89
C THR A 51 6.12 -7.05 1.06
N LEU A 52 4.98 -6.35 1.21
CA LEU A 52 3.79 -6.60 0.42
C LEU A 52 4.08 -6.48 -1.08
N LEU A 53 4.65 -5.36 -1.51
CA LEU A 53 4.97 -5.13 -2.93
C LEU A 53 5.98 -6.17 -3.48
N GLY A 54 7.02 -6.49 -2.71
CA GLY A 54 8.02 -7.48 -3.10
C GLY A 54 7.48 -8.91 -3.17
N PHE A 55 6.40 -9.21 -2.46
CA PHE A 55 5.74 -10.51 -2.49
C PHE A 55 4.68 -10.60 -3.58
N THR A 56 3.97 -9.50 -3.82
CA THR A 56 2.86 -9.43 -4.80
C THR A 56 3.36 -9.39 -6.24
N PHE A 57 4.44 -8.61 -6.51
CA PHE A 57 4.87 -8.32 -7.88
C PHE A 57 6.19 -8.97 -8.22
N ASP A 58 6.19 -9.70 -9.33
CA ASP A 58 7.42 -10.20 -9.93
C ASP A 58 8.10 -9.10 -10.75
N PRO A 59 9.43 -8.98 -10.66
CA PRO A 59 10.17 -8.00 -11.45
C PRO A 59 10.08 -8.31 -12.95
N ALA A 60 10.16 -7.27 -13.78
CA ALA A 60 10.30 -7.43 -15.20
C ALA A 60 11.60 -8.19 -15.55
N ARG A 61 11.67 -8.75 -16.77
CA ARG A 61 12.87 -9.48 -17.20
C ARG A 61 14.12 -8.61 -17.10
N GLY A 62 15.10 -9.06 -16.35
CA GLY A 62 16.36 -8.35 -16.11
C GLY A 62 16.30 -7.29 -14.99
N GLU A 63 15.16 -7.07 -14.38
CA GLU A 63 15.00 -6.19 -13.22
C GLU A 63 15.15 -6.98 -11.92
N SER A 64 15.86 -6.44 -10.93
CA SER A 64 15.88 -7.04 -9.59
C SER A 64 14.57 -6.71 -8.84
N ARG A 65 14.19 -7.58 -7.89
CA ARG A 65 13.01 -7.35 -7.03
C ARG A 65 13.09 -6.02 -6.28
N VAL A 66 14.27 -5.66 -5.80
CA VAL A 66 14.54 -4.39 -5.13
C VAL A 66 14.30 -3.20 -6.05
N ALA A 67 14.78 -3.27 -7.29
CA ALA A 67 14.56 -2.21 -8.29
C ALA A 67 13.08 -2.07 -8.63
N ASN A 68 12.39 -3.20 -8.82
CA ASN A 68 10.95 -3.24 -9.08
C ASN A 68 10.14 -2.54 -7.98
N VAL A 69 10.37 -2.89 -6.71
CA VAL A 69 9.66 -2.26 -5.58
C VAL A 69 9.98 -0.76 -5.51
N LYS A 70 11.25 -0.37 -5.66
CA LYS A 70 11.63 1.05 -5.68
C LYS A 70 10.95 1.80 -6.82
N ARG A 71 10.81 1.20 -7.98
CA ARG A 71 10.13 1.77 -9.14
C ARG A 71 8.64 1.97 -8.88
N ILE A 72 7.95 0.94 -8.39
CA ILE A 72 6.51 1.00 -8.08
C ILE A 72 6.23 2.08 -7.02
N ARG A 73 7.01 2.15 -5.96
CA ARG A 73 6.84 3.17 -4.91
C ARG A 73 6.95 4.60 -5.42
N ARG A 74 7.72 4.83 -6.50
CA ARG A 74 7.95 6.15 -7.10
C ARG A 74 6.92 6.56 -8.15
N PHE A 75 5.82 5.84 -8.29
CA PHE A 75 4.74 6.30 -9.14
C PHE A 75 4.19 7.60 -8.57
N GLU A 76 4.11 8.62 -9.42
CA GLU A 76 3.67 9.96 -9.04
C GLU A 76 2.16 10.08 -9.16
N LEU A 77 1.55 10.90 -8.32
CA LEU A 77 0.13 11.18 -8.41
C LEU A 77 -0.15 11.92 -9.72
N SER A 78 -0.95 11.30 -10.59
CA SER A 78 -1.36 11.88 -11.88
C SER A 78 -2.75 12.52 -11.81
N SER A 79 -3.64 11.96 -11.00
CA SER A 79 -4.96 12.57 -10.81
C SER A 79 -5.57 12.22 -9.45
N ALA A 80 -6.44 13.11 -8.96
CA ALA A 80 -7.27 12.91 -7.79
C ALA A 80 -8.70 13.32 -8.12
N THR A 81 -9.67 12.49 -7.75
CA THR A 81 -11.08 12.73 -8.04
C THR A 81 -11.94 12.39 -6.82
N TYR A 82 -12.86 13.25 -6.50
CA TYR A 82 -13.90 13.02 -5.51
C TYR A 82 -15.26 12.85 -6.18
N ASN A 83 -15.95 11.79 -5.85
CA ASN A 83 -17.26 11.47 -6.39
C ASN A 83 -18.33 11.58 -5.28
N PRO A 84 -18.98 12.73 -5.12
CA PRO A 84 -20.11 12.86 -4.21
C PRO A 84 -21.39 12.31 -4.85
N LEU A 85 -22.29 11.75 -4.03
CA LEU A 85 -23.52 11.09 -4.51
C LEU A 85 -24.44 12.00 -5.36
N ARG A 86 -24.44 13.32 -5.14
CA ARG A 86 -25.48 14.20 -5.70
C ARG A 86 -24.99 15.45 -6.41
N THR A 87 -23.70 15.68 -6.48
CA THR A 87 -23.18 16.96 -6.98
C THR A 87 -22.09 16.72 -8.04
N LYS A 88 -22.26 17.31 -9.22
CA LYS A 88 -21.15 17.35 -10.20
C LYS A 88 -20.21 18.48 -9.80
N LEU A 89 -18.96 18.15 -9.55
CA LEU A 89 -17.89 19.10 -9.27
C LEU A 89 -17.10 19.39 -10.54
N SER A 90 -16.50 20.58 -10.61
CA SER A 90 -15.44 20.82 -11.59
C SER A 90 -14.23 19.90 -11.32
N PRO A 91 -13.37 19.61 -12.30
CA PRO A 91 -12.18 18.80 -12.06
C PRO A 91 -11.29 19.32 -10.91
N GLU A 92 -11.12 20.65 -10.82
CA GLU A 92 -10.32 21.28 -9.77
C GLU A 92 -10.96 21.16 -8.39
N ASP A 93 -12.26 21.39 -8.30
CA ASP A 93 -13.00 21.25 -7.04
C ASP A 93 -13.08 19.79 -6.60
N SER A 94 -13.21 18.85 -7.55
CA SER A 94 -13.18 17.42 -7.30
C SER A 94 -11.81 16.99 -6.75
N ALA A 95 -10.72 17.44 -7.32
CA ALA A 95 -9.37 17.14 -6.81
C ALA A 95 -9.19 17.71 -5.40
N ARG A 96 -9.55 18.97 -5.17
CA ARG A 96 -9.50 19.60 -3.84
C ARG A 96 -10.33 18.82 -2.81
N ALA A 97 -11.55 18.45 -3.17
CA ALA A 97 -12.43 17.67 -2.30
C ALA A 97 -11.88 16.26 -2.00
N ALA A 98 -11.20 15.61 -2.95
CA ALA A 98 -10.55 14.33 -2.72
C ALA A 98 -9.48 14.43 -1.63
N PHE A 99 -8.61 15.45 -1.69
CA PHE A 99 -7.60 15.67 -0.66
C PHE A 99 -8.21 16.01 0.70
N GLN A 100 -9.21 16.89 0.75
CA GLN A 100 -9.92 17.22 1.99
C GLN A 100 -10.60 16.00 2.61
N PHE A 101 -11.11 15.10 1.76
CA PHE A 101 -11.75 13.86 2.21
C PHE A 101 -10.78 12.94 2.96
N VAL A 102 -9.51 12.89 2.54
CA VAL A 102 -8.48 12.01 3.15
C VAL A 102 -7.55 12.73 4.13
N GLU A 103 -7.56 14.05 4.18
CA GLU A 103 -6.71 14.84 5.07
C GLU A 103 -6.85 14.43 6.55
N ARG A 104 -8.08 14.10 6.97
CA ARG A 104 -8.37 13.63 8.32
C ARG A 104 -7.69 12.29 8.67
N LEU A 105 -7.27 11.55 7.66
CA LEU A 105 -6.55 10.28 7.83
C LEU A 105 -5.04 10.50 8.02
N GLY A 106 -4.56 11.74 7.84
CA GLY A 106 -3.14 12.08 7.90
C GLY A 106 -2.30 11.43 6.79
N ILE A 107 -2.94 10.94 5.72
CA ILE A 107 -2.26 10.26 4.62
C ILE A 107 -1.80 11.31 3.60
N LYS A 108 -0.54 11.21 3.19
CA LYS A 108 0.03 12.02 2.10
C LYS A 108 0.00 11.22 0.81
N PHE A 109 -0.32 11.90 -0.28
CA PHE A 109 -0.45 11.31 -1.62
C PHE A 109 0.57 11.90 -2.61
N ASP A 110 1.81 12.14 -2.15
CA ASP A 110 2.88 12.70 -3.00
C ASP A 110 3.39 11.68 -4.03
N ASP A 111 3.62 10.46 -3.56
CA ASP A 111 3.91 9.27 -4.37
C ASP A 111 3.19 8.04 -3.80
N LEU A 112 3.17 6.97 -4.59
CA LEU A 112 2.48 5.73 -4.19
C LEU A 112 3.07 5.13 -2.90
N GLY A 113 4.39 5.17 -2.74
CA GLY A 113 5.06 4.64 -1.55
C GLY A 113 4.60 5.35 -0.29
N THR A 114 4.59 6.67 -0.31
CA THR A 114 4.14 7.51 0.80
C THR A 114 2.65 7.31 1.11
N ALA A 115 1.81 7.18 0.07
CA ALA A 115 0.39 6.91 0.24
C ALA A 115 0.14 5.55 0.92
N LEU A 116 0.80 4.49 0.46
CA LEU A 116 0.65 3.15 1.04
C LEU A 116 1.21 3.08 2.48
N ASP A 117 2.35 3.71 2.74
CA ASP A 117 2.92 3.80 4.11
C ASP A 117 1.93 4.53 5.04
N GLY A 118 1.33 5.63 4.57
CA GLY A 118 0.32 6.38 5.31
C GLY A 118 -0.95 5.56 5.59
N ILE A 119 -1.41 4.76 4.63
CA ILE A 119 -2.56 3.85 4.82
C ILE A 119 -2.26 2.84 5.94
N VAL A 120 -1.12 2.14 5.87
CA VAL A 120 -0.72 1.17 6.90
C VAL A 120 -0.53 1.85 8.26
N GLY A 121 0.15 3.01 8.30
CA GLY A 121 0.39 3.78 9.51
C GLY A 121 -0.90 4.24 10.17
N SER A 122 -1.84 4.76 9.40
CA SER A 122 -3.15 5.20 9.90
C SER A 122 -3.95 4.04 10.51
N MET A 123 -3.91 2.85 9.90
CA MET A 123 -4.55 1.66 10.45
C MET A 123 -3.88 1.18 11.75
N ARG A 124 -2.54 1.28 11.83
CA ARG A 124 -1.79 0.87 13.01
C ARG A 124 -1.99 1.81 14.21
N THR A 125 -2.08 3.10 13.97
CA THR A 125 -2.19 4.11 15.04
C THR A 125 -3.62 4.37 15.48
N SER A 126 -4.59 3.61 14.95
CA SER A 126 -6.00 3.82 15.24
C SER A 126 -6.48 5.25 14.93
N ALA A 127 -5.83 5.94 13.99
CA ALA A 127 -6.34 7.20 13.47
C ALA A 127 -7.68 7.03 12.71
N PHE A 128 -8.06 5.78 12.46
CA PHE A 128 -9.30 5.37 11.85
C PHE A 128 -10.52 5.20 12.79
N PRO A 129 -10.41 4.99 14.14
CA PRO A 129 -11.52 4.48 14.95
C PRO A 129 -12.75 5.38 14.96
N ASP A 130 -12.56 6.69 15.14
CA ASP A 130 -13.69 7.64 15.20
C ASP A 130 -14.39 7.78 13.85
N TRP A 131 -13.64 7.52 12.80
CA TRP A 131 -14.14 7.58 11.43
C TRP A 131 -14.87 6.29 11.03
N GLU A 132 -14.51 5.17 11.67
CA GLU A 132 -14.99 3.83 11.38
C GLU A 132 -16.25 3.43 12.13
N ALA A 133 -16.39 3.88 13.39
CA ALA A 133 -17.49 3.44 14.26
C ALA A 133 -18.84 3.70 13.62
N GLU A 134 -19.00 4.84 12.93
CA GLU A 134 -20.26 5.22 12.31
C GLU A 134 -20.34 4.92 10.81
N ASN A 135 -19.22 4.89 10.10
CA ASN A 135 -19.20 4.74 8.64
C ASN A 135 -17.84 4.22 8.14
N PRO A 136 -17.59 2.92 8.23
CA PRO A 136 -16.32 2.34 7.85
C PRO A 136 -15.98 2.63 6.38
N ALA A 137 -14.78 3.15 6.15
CA ALA A 137 -14.26 3.32 4.81
C ALA A 137 -13.75 1.98 4.26
N ASP A 138 -14.03 1.69 3.02
CA ASP A 138 -13.35 0.64 2.28
C ASP A 138 -12.14 1.21 1.54
N ILE A 139 -11.05 0.48 1.51
CA ILE A 139 -9.83 0.86 0.79
C ILE A 139 -9.52 -0.24 -0.21
N VAL A 140 -9.45 0.16 -1.47
CA VAL A 140 -9.10 -0.72 -2.57
C VAL A 140 -7.91 -0.13 -3.31
N VAL A 141 -6.89 -0.94 -3.54
CA VAL A 141 -5.72 -0.56 -4.34
C VAL A 141 -5.62 -1.49 -5.53
N ASP A 142 -5.84 -0.95 -6.71
CA ASP A 142 -5.77 -1.67 -7.98
C ASP A 142 -4.47 -1.35 -8.71
N PHE A 143 -3.65 -2.36 -8.92
CA PHE A 143 -2.44 -2.27 -9.72
C PHE A 143 -2.74 -2.72 -11.15
N HIS A 144 -2.58 -1.82 -12.10
CA HIS A 144 -2.79 -2.06 -13.53
C HIS A 144 -1.45 -2.36 -14.22
N GLY A 145 -0.86 -3.49 -13.83
CA GLY A 145 0.48 -3.87 -14.28
C GLY A 145 1.53 -2.80 -13.94
N ASP A 146 2.33 -2.41 -14.92
CA ASP A 146 3.38 -1.39 -14.79
C ASP A 146 2.90 0.03 -15.16
N ARG A 147 1.61 0.22 -15.45
CA ARG A 147 1.08 1.45 -16.04
C ARG A 147 0.58 2.44 -15.01
N SER A 148 -0.20 1.97 -14.07
CA SER A 148 -0.81 2.84 -13.08
C SER A 148 -1.24 2.05 -11.84
N VAL A 149 -1.46 2.78 -10.76
CA VAL A 149 -2.08 2.26 -9.55
C VAL A 149 -3.22 3.18 -9.16
N THR A 150 -4.39 2.61 -8.94
CA THR A 150 -5.55 3.33 -8.46
C THR A 150 -5.74 3.03 -6.96
N VAL A 151 -5.73 4.06 -6.14
CA VAL A 151 -6.10 3.98 -4.72
C VAL A 151 -7.48 4.58 -4.58
N MET A 152 -8.45 3.78 -4.18
CA MET A 152 -9.82 4.21 -3.93
C MET A 152 -10.13 4.08 -2.45
N ILE A 153 -10.66 5.16 -1.87
CA ILE A 153 -11.17 5.21 -0.50
C ILE A 153 -12.65 5.53 -0.59
N ASP A 154 -13.47 4.56 -0.24
CA ASP A 154 -14.92 4.63 -0.37
C ASP A 154 -15.61 4.65 0.99
N ARG A 155 -16.70 5.40 1.09
CA ARG A 155 -17.64 5.36 2.20
C ARG A 155 -18.98 4.83 1.73
N PRO A 156 -19.21 3.53 1.79
CA PRO A 156 -20.37 2.88 1.20
C PRO A 156 -21.71 3.47 1.67
N ARG A 157 -21.83 3.85 2.95
CA ARG A 157 -23.07 4.40 3.51
C ARG A 157 -23.40 5.80 3.01
N THR A 158 -22.41 6.60 2.63
CA THR A 158 -22.61 7.95 2.10
C THR A 158 -22.47 8.00 0.59
N ASN A 159 -22.06 6.89 -0.04
CA ASN A 159 -21.72 6.79 -1.46
C ASN A 159 -20.75 7.89 -1.91
N ASN A 160 -19.82 8.26 -1.05
CA ASN A 160 -18.77 9.21 -1.35
C ASN A 160 -17.46 8.44 -1.51
N SER A 161 -16.74 8.69 -2.59
CA SER A 161 -15.44 8.08 -2.83
C SER A 161 -14.39 9.10 -3.24
N ALA A 162 -13.15 8.87 -2.82
CA ALA A 162 -11.98 9.56 -3.34
C ALA A 162 -11.12 8.56 -4.10
N VAL A 163 -10.70 8.93 -5.30
CA VAL A 163 -9.91 8.09 -6.19
C VAL A 163 -8.63 8.83 -6.54
N PHE A 164 -7.49 8.19 -6.32
CA PHE A 164 -6.16 8.69 -6.62
C PHE A 164 -5.50 7.76 -7.62
N ILE A 165 -4.97 8.31 -8.71
CA ILE A 165 -4.27 7.54 -9.74
C ILE A 165 -2.80 7.93 -9.72
N PHE A 166 -1.94 6.92 -9.61
CA PHE A 166 -0.49 7.05 -9.64
C PHE A 166 0.06 6.43 -10.90
N GLU A 167 1.01 7.10 -11.54
CA GLU A 167 1.62 6.67 -12.79
C GLU A 167 3.15 6.80 -12.74
N PRO A 168 3.89 5.96 -13.50
CA PRO A 168 5.32 6.11 -13.62
C PRO A 168 5.67 7.37 -14.44
N LYS A 169 6.78 8.03 -14.11
CA LYS A 169 7.29 9.22 -14.88
C LYS A 169 7.42 8.96 -16.39
N LYS A 170 7.69 7.72 -16.77
CA LYS A 170 7.78 7.30 -18.17
C LYS A 170 6.79 6.17 -18.37
N ALA A 171 5.89 6.37 -19.31
CA ALA A 171 4.95 5.31 -19.70
C ALA A 171 5.74 4.06 -20.15
N PRO A 172 5.42 2.88 -19.62
CA PRO A 172 6.02 1.65 -20.09
C PRO A 172 5.61 1.39 -21.55
N SER A 173 6.42 0.63 -22.27
CA SER A 173 6.02 0.09 -23.57
C SER A 173 4.73 -0.72 -23.40
N ILE A 174 3.82 -0.62 -24.36
CA ILE A 174 2.52 -1.28 -24.33
C ILE A 174 2.70 -2.79 -24.09
N ALA A 175 2.28 -3.25 -22.92
CA ALA A 175 2.18 -4.68 -22.66
C ALA A 175 0.94 -5.24 -23.36
N ALA A 176 1.10 -6.39 -24.05
CA ALA A 176 0.00 -7.02 -24.76
C ALA A 176 -1.10 -7.57 -23.83
N ILE A 177 -0.77 -7.79 -22.55
CA ILE A 177 -1.68 -8.33 -21.53
C ILE A 177 -1.57 -7.45 -20.28
N GLU A 178 -2.69 -6.88 -19.86
CA GLU A 178 -2.79 -6.15 -18.60
C GLU A 178 -3.29 -7.12 -17.52
N ARG A 179 -2.49 -7.23 -16.44
CA ARG A 179 -2.87 -7.99 -15.25
C ARG A 179 -3.24 -7.01 -14.16
N ILE A 180 -4.47 -7.05 -13.68
CA ILE A 180 -4.92 -6.26 -12.54
C ILE A 180 -4.71 -7.08 -11.27
N THR A 181 -4.02 -6.50 -10.31
CA THR A 181 -3.91 -7.05 -8.94
C THR A 181 -4.62 -6.12 -7.99
N ARG A 182 -5.64 -6.63 -7.31
CA ARG A 182 -6.48 -5.88 -6.37
C ARG A 182 -6.13 -6.22 -4.93
N LEU A 183 -5.85 -5.21 -4.14
CA LEU A 183 -5.65 -5.31 -2.70
C LEU A 183 -6.78 -4.60 -1.97
N HIS A 184 -7.47 -5.33 -1.10
CA HIS A 184 -8.55 -4.80 -0.27
C HIS A 184 -8.02 -4.35 1.10
N ARG A 185 -8.79 -3.52 1.78
CA ARG A 185 -8.53 -3.01 3.13
C ARG A 185 -8.01 -4.07 4.10
N ILE A 186 -8.57 -5.27 4.11
CA ILE A 186 -8.16 -6.37 5.00
C ILE A 186 -6.66 -6.72 4.88
N VAL A 187 -6.06 -6.51 3.71
CA VAL A 187 -4.61 -6.73 3.50
C VAL A 187 -3.80 -5.73 4.33
N PHE A 188 -4.20 -4.47 4.29
CA PHE A 188 -3.51 -3.39 5.03
C PHE A 188 -3.75 -3.51 6.53
N GLU A 189 -4.94 -3.90 6.97
CA GLU A 189 -5.25 -4.19 8.38
C GLU A 189 -4.37 -5.31 8.94
N LYS A 190 -4.26 -6.43 8.23
CA LYS A 190 -3.40 -7.56 8.65
C LYS A 190 -1.91 -7.16 8.68
N LEU A 191 -1.46 -6.31 7.77
CA LEU A 191 -0.09 -5.78 7.80
C LEU A 191 0.14 -4.83 8.98
N ALA A 192 -0.83 -3.98 9.28
CA ALA A 192 -0.76 -3.03 10.38
C ALA A 192 -0.77 -3.72 11.75
N ALA A 193 -1.60 -4.76 11.91
CA ALA A 193 -1.74 -5.53 13.14
C ALA A 193 -0.50 -6.38 13.50
N ASN A 194 0.46 -6.50 12.59
CA ASN A 194 1.66 -7.33 12.78
C ASN A 194 2.73 -6.61 13.63
N GLU A 195 2.38 -6.20 14.83
CA GLU A 195 3.36 -5.79 15.83
C GLU A 195 3.97 -7.04 16.47
N THR A 196 5.29 -7.03 16.65
CA THR A 196 5.92 -8.01 17.54
C THR A 196 5.33 -7.80 18.92
N ALA A 197 4.44 -8.68 19.35
CA ALA A 197 4.12 -8.75 20.77
C ALA A 197 5.44 -8.84 21.51
N PRO A 198 5.70 -8.00 22.54
CA PRO A 198 6.84 -8.21 23.39
C PRO A 198 6.70 -9.64 23.93
N ASP A 199 7.74 -10.44 23.74
CA ASP A 199 7.85 -11.77 24.34
C ASP A 199 7.68 -11.58 25.83
N GLN A 200 6.49 -11.91 26.33
CA GLN A 200 6.25 -11.98 27.77
C GLN A 200 6.93 -13.25 28.23
N GLY A 201 8.26 -13.15 28.48
CA GLY A 201 9.03 -14.15 29.16
C GLY A 201 8.75 -14.18 30.65
#